data_b76040a38489174b05d44c0de2adaea9
#
_entry.id   b76040a38489174b05d44c0de2adaea9
#
_cell.length_a   1.000
_cell.length_b   1.000
_cell.length_c   1.000
_cell.angle_alpha   90.00
_cell.angle_beta   90.00
_cell.angle_gamma   90.00
#
_symmetry.space_group_name_H-M   'P 1'
#
loop_
_entity.id
_entity.type
_entity.pdbx_description
1 polymer ?
#
loop_
_entity_poly.entity_id
_entity_poly.type
_entity_poly.pdbx_seq_one_letter_code
_entity_poly.pdbx_strand_id
1 'polypeptide(L)'
;MTEEYLENTEPFDEGQAELRARAMRDSLDQFELDDEDLALLNGEFENSVSQDSEFGLPVLAVIGRPNVGKSTLVNRIIGRREAVVQDTPGVTRDRVSYPADWAGRHFTLVDTGGWEIDVKGIDRSVAEQAEIAVDLADAVLFVVDATVGMTDTDERIVSMLRKSGKPVVLAANKVDSAMQEAEAAYLWSLGMGEPYAISALHGRGTGDLLDAVMAVLPEVSSVASALPVGGPRRVALIGRPNVGKSSLLNALAGSERVVVNELAGTTRDPVDELIELDGQQWWFVDTAGIRRKMHRTTGADYYASIRTQAALEKAELALILFDASEPLTEQDIRVVQQAVDAGRAVVIINNKWDLVDEERQAQLRSELERELVQVSWAPRINVSAKTTWHINRLTRAMETALDSWETRIPTGRLNAFLGELVAAHPHPLRGGKQPRILFAPQVSNMPPRFVIFTTGFLDPGYRRFIERRLREDFGFEGSPIQISVRVRERRRR
;
A
#
# COMPACT_ATOMS: atom_id res chain seq x y z
N MET A 1 -25.28 3.09 -42.46
CA MET A 1 -25.27 1.67 -42.04
C MET A 1 -24.65 1.58 -40.65
N THR A 2 -25.28 2.21 -39.66
CA THR A 2 -24.74 2.30 -38.28
C THR A 2 -25.84 2.43 -37.21
N GLU A 3 -27.10 2.00 -37.50
CA GLU A 3 -28.22 2.08 -36.54
C GLU A 3 -28.95 0.75 -36.31
N GLU A 4 -28.47 -0.38 -36.82
CA GLU A 4 -29.19 -1.66 -36.79
C GLU A 4 -28.57 -2.71 -35.84
N TYR A 5 -27.62 -2.35 -34.96
CA TYR A 5 -26.94 -3.31 -34.04
C TYR A 5 -27.33 -3.14 -32.56
N LEU A 6 -28.32 -2.33 -32.21
CA LEU A 6 -28.69 -2.02 -30.81
C LEU A 6 -30.02 -2.57 -30.31
N GLU A 7 -30.66 -3.45 -31.05
CA GLU A 7 -31.98 -4.01 -30.64
C GLU A 7 -32.01 -5.54 -30.64
N ASN A 8 -31.18 -6.20 -29.81
CA ASN A 8 -31.49 -7.59 -29.37
C ASN A 8 -30.57 -8.02 -28.21
N THR A 9 -30.49 -7.25 -27.14
CA THR A 9 -29.98 -7.76 -25.88
C THR A 9 -31.18 -8.05 -24.98
N GLU A 10 -31.55 -9.35 -24.88
CA GLU A 10 -32.39 -9.79 -23.78
C GLU A 10 -31.85 -9.24 -22.47
N PRO A 11 -32.68 -8.74 -21.54
CA PRO A 11 -32.20 -8.21 -20.26
C PRO A 11 -31.41 -9.32 -19.57
N PHE A 12 -30.22 -8.98 -19.09
CA PHE A 12 -29.32 -9.89 -18.39
C PHE A 12 -30.05 -10.53 -17.21
N ASP A 13 -30.27 -11.85 -17.27
CA ASP A 13 -30.98 -12.60 -16.22
C ASP A 13 -29.98 -12.91 -15.07
N GLU A 14 -29.99 -12.03 -14.08
CA GLU A 14 -29.14 -12.18 -12.87
C GLU A 14 -29.40 -13.50 -12.14
N GLY A 15 -30.64 -13.98 -12.12
CA GLY A 15 -30.99 -15.24 -11.45
C GLY A 15 -30.38 -16.46 -12.13
N GLN A 16 -30.45 -16.52 -13.46
CA GLN A 16 -29.79 -17.59 -14.21
C GLN A 16 -28.27 -17.52 -14.15
N ALA A 17 -27.69 -16.32 -14.16
CA ALA A 17 -26.24 -16.12 -14.04
C ALA A 17 -25.73 -16.61 -12.67
N GLU A 18 -26.47 -16.33 -11.60
CA GLU A 18 -26.11 -16.76 -10.24
C GLU A 18 -26.22 -18.29 -10.09
N LEU A 19 -27.26 -18.90 -10.65
CA LEU A 19 -27.39 -20.38 -10.68
C LEU A 19 -26.25 -21.05 -11.43
N ARG A 20 -25.83 -20.48 -12.58
CA ARG A 20 -24.67 -20.98 -13.35
C ARG A 20 -23.39 -20.83 -12.56
N ALA A 21 -23.15 -19.68 -11.89
CA ALA A 21 -21.97 -19.47 -11.08
C ALA A 21 -21.88 -20.45 -9.90
N ARG A 22 -23.02 -20.78 -9.25
CA ARG A 22 -23.07 -21.82 -8.22
C ARG A 22 -22.70 -23.19 -8.79
N ALA A 23 -23.25 -23.57 -9.94
CA ALA A 23 -22.89 -24.83 -10.59
C ALA A 23 -21.42 -24.88 -10.99
N MET A 24 -20.83 -23.77 -11.44
CA MET A 24 -19.38 -23.66 -11.71
C MET A 24 -18.57 -23.84 -10.43
N ARG A 25 -18.96 -23.19 -9.33
CA ARG A 25 -18.34 -23.34 -8.01
C ARG A 25 -18.38 -24.79 -7.55
N ASP A 26 -19.55 -25.43 -7.58
CA ASP A 26 -19.72 -26.82 -7.16
C ASP A 26 -18.89 -27.80 -8.04
N SER A 27 -18.63 -27.44 -9.30
CA SER A 27 -17.77 -28.23 -10.18
C SER A 27 -16.29 -28.23 -9.77
N LEU A 28 -15.87 -27.25 -8.95
CA LEU A 28 -14.50 -27.19 -8.43
C LEU A 28 -14.16 -28.34 -7.48
N ASP A 29 -15.13 -29.03 -6.91
CA ASP A 29 -14.92 -30.23 -6.09
C ASP A 29 -14.21 -31.36 -6.86
N GLN A 30 -14.24 -31.32 -8.21
CA GLN A 30 -13.51 -32.25 -9.08
C GLN A 30 -12.00 -31.93 -9.19
N PHE A 31 -11.56 -30.81 -8.64
CA PHE A 31 -10.19 -30.33 -8.69
C PHE A 31 -9.51 -30.44 -7.32
N GLU A 32 -8.18 -30.42 -7.32
CA GLU A 32 -7.40 -30.41 -6.09
C GLU A 32 -7.38 -28.96 -5.54
N LEU A 33 -8.23 -28.70 -4.55
CA LEU A 33 -8.30 -27.45 -3.82
C LEU A 33 -7.53 -27.59 -2.50
N ASP A 34 -6.79 -26.57 -2.13
CA ASP A 34 -6.18 -26.42 -0.81
C ASP A 34 -7.12 -25.67 0.17
N ASP A 35 -6.73 -25.63 1.45
CA ASP A 35 -7.54 -25.00 2.50
C ASP A 35 -7.73 -23.48 2.23
N GLU A 36 -6.74 -22.82 1.62
CA GLU A 36 -6.81 -21.41 1.24
C GLU A 36 -7.83 -21.19 0.11
N ASP A 37 -7.89 -22.08 -0.88
CA ASP A 37 -8.90 -22.04 -1.93
C ASP A 37 -10.32 -22.19 -1.37
N LEU A 38 -10.50 -23.10 -0.40
CA LEU A 38 -11.81 -23.34 0.23
C LEU A 38 -12.24 -22.10 1.02
N ALA A 39 -11.33 -21.45 1.74
CA ALA A 39 -11.59 -20.22 2.45
C ALA A 39 -11.99 -19.08 1.49
N LEU A 40 -11.27 -18.94 0.36
CA LEU A 40 -11.60 -17.99 -0.72
C LEU A 40 -13.00 -18.22 -1.31
N LEU A 41 -13.34 -19.49 -1.55
CA LEU A 41 -14.64 -19.85 -2.13
C LEU A 41 -15.79 -19.70 -1.13
N ASN A 42 -15.56 -19.89 0.15
CA ASN A 42 -16.58 -19.75 1.20
C ASN A 42 -16.82 -18.30 1.63
N GLY A 43 -16.04 -17.36 1.11
CA GLY A 43 -16.10 -15.96 1.55
C GLY A 43 -15.54 -15.76 2.98
N GLU A 44 -14.86 -16.77 3.53
CA GLU A 44 -14.22 -16.67 4.85
C GLU A 44 -13.08 -15.66 4.82
N PHE A 45 -12.51 -15.41 3.63
CA PHE A 45 -11.58 -14.33 3.38
C PHE A 45 -12.23 -12.94 3.49
N GLU A 46 -13.54 -12.80 3.23
CA GLU A 46 -14.25 -11.52 3.45
C GLU A 46 -14.37 -11.18 4.93
N ASN A 47 -14.52 -12.18 5.79
CA ASN A 47 -14.58 -11.97 7.23
C ASN A 47 -13.20 -11.80 7.86
N SER A 48 -12.15 -12.39 7.31
CA SER A 48 -10.76 -12.18 7.74
C SER A 48 -10.15 -10.91 7.12
N VAL A 49 -10.46 -10.59 5.85
CA VAL A 49 -9.97 -9.39 5.16
C VAL A 49 -10.83 -8.15 5.44
N SER A 50 -12.10 -8.29 5.82
CA SER A 50 -12.90 -7.16 6.32
C SER A 50 -12.64 -6.84 7.81
N GLN A 51 -12.04 -7.75 8.58
CA GLN A 51 -11.46 -7.47 9.89
C GLN A 51 -9.95 -7.17 9.81
N ASP A 52 -9.23 -7.78 8.84
CA ASP A 52 -7.83 -7.52 8.51
C ASP A 52 -7.72 -6.80 7.15
N SER A 53 -8.52 -5.75 6.91
CA SER A 53 -8.22 -4.86 5.80
C SER A 53 -6.75 -4.43 5.97
N GLU A 54 -5.91 -4.54 4.94
CA GLU A 54 -4.55 -3.95 4.90
C GLU A 54 -4.58 -2.44 5.22
N PHE A 55 -5.77 -1.95 5.53
CA PHE A 55 -6.10 -0.64 6.06
C PHE A 55 -5.78 -0.60 7.54
N GLY A 56 -4.72 0.12 7.84
CA GLY A 56 -4.34 0.40 9.21
C GLY A 56 -3.67 -0.76 9.92
N LEU A 57 -2.93 -1.60 9.19
CA LEU A 57 -1.97 -2.50 9.84
C LEU A 57 -1.01 -1.67 10.69
N PRO A 58 -0.73 -2.10 11.93
CA PRO A 58 0.21 -1.40 12.78
C PRO A 58 1.60 -1.41 12.14
N VAL A 59 2.30 -0.29 12.26
CA VAL A 59 3.61 -0.08 11.66
C VAL A 59 4.71 -0.29 12.70
N LEU A 60 5.61 -1.24 12.45
CA LEU A 60 6.81 -1.48 13.23
C LEU A 60 8.04 -0.91 12.50
N ALA A 61 8.66 0.12 13.05
CA ALA A 61 9.92 0.64 12.51
C ALA A 61 11.12 -0.09 13.12
N VAL A 62 12.03 -0.58 12.27
CA VAL A 62 13.31 -1.17 12.69
C VAL A 62 14.40 -0.12 12.58
N ILE A 63 14.92 0.33 13.72
CA ILE A 63 15.96 1.36 13.80
C ILE A 63 17.21 0.88 14.53
N GLY A 64 18.30 1.55 14.29
CA GLY A 64 19.62 1.25 14.88
C GLY A 64 20.73 1.77 13.98
N ARG A 65 21.95 1.87 14.49
CA ARG A 65 23.11 2.29 13.69
C ARG A 65 23.43 1.33 12.54
N PRO A 66 24.25 1.71 11.55
CA PRO A 66 24.73 0.81 10.51
C PRO A 66 25.38 -0.46 11.06
N ASN A 67 25.28 -1.57 10.35
CA ASN A 67 25.95 -2.84 10.65
C ASN A 67 25.57 -3.55 11.97
N VAL A 68 24.49 -3.13 12.65
CA VAL A 68 23.95 -3.86 13.82
C VAL A 68 23.14 -5.11 13.43
N GLY A 69 22.87 -5.29 12.11
CA GLY A 69 22.13 -6.45 11.59
C GLY A 69 20.64 -6.24 11.39
N LYS A 70 20.16 -5.00 11.21
CA LYS A 70 18.76 -4.66 10.93
C LYS A 70 18.20 -5.44 9.75
N SER A 71 18.83 -5.32 8.57
CA SER A 71 18.37 -5.97 7.34
C SER A 71 18.43 -7.50 7.45
N THR A 72 19.38 -8.07 8.22
CA THR A 72 19.39 -9.51 8.52
C THR A 72 18.18 -9.91 9.36
N LEU A 73 17.81 -9.11 10.35
CA LEU A 73 16.64 -9.34 11.18
C LEU A 73 15.34 -9.19 10.38
N VAL A 74 15.23 -8.12 9.60
CA VAL A 74 14.10 -7.88 8.69
C VAL A 74 13.92 -9.04 7.73
N ASN A 75 14.97 -9.46 7.01
CA ASN A 75 14.91 -10.61 6.10
C ASN A 75 14.48 -11.90 6.82
N ARG A 76 14.89 -12.09 8.06
CA ARG A 76 14.47 -13.25 8.85
C ARG A 76 13.01 -13.21 9.25
N ILE A 77 12.49 -12.05 9.59
CA ILE A 77 11.06 -11.85 9.91
C ILE A 77 10.22 -12.10 8.65
N ILE A 78 10.62 -11.55 7.51
CA ILE A 78 9.93 -11.69 6.22
C ILE A 78 10.09 -13.08 5.63
N GLY A 79 11.29 -13.67 5.68
CA GLY A 79 11.64 -14.95 5.02
C GLY A 79 10.92 -16.18 5.57
N ARG A 80 10.16 -16.04 6.65
CA ARG A 80 9.19 -17.05 7.10
C ARG A 80 7.91 -17.08 6.25
N ARG A 81 7.69 -16.04 5.42
CA ARG A 81 6.52 -15.90 4.54
C ARG A 81 6.82 -16.17 3.05
N GLU A 82 8.08 -16.20 2.61
CA GLU A 82 8.45 -16.35 1.19
C GLU A 82 7.98 -17.65 0.53
N ALA A 83 7.46 -18.60 1.29
CA ALA A 83 6.84 -19.80 0.71
C ALA A 83 5.51 -19.55 -0.03
N VAL A 84 4.93 -18.34 0.06
CA VAL A 84 3.58 -18.02 -0.48
C VAL A 84 3.58 -16.86 -1.49
N VAL A 85 4.64 -16.07 -1.60
CA VAL A 85 4.67 -14.95 -2.57
C VAL A 85 5.38 -15.39 -3.84
N GLN A 86 4.59 -15.70 -4.86
CA GLN A 86 5.06 -15.97 -6.22
C GLN A 86 5.87 -14.79 -6.76
N ASP A 87 7.03 -15.11 -7.35
CA ASP A 87 7.86 -14.22 -8.18
C ASP A 87 7.01 -13.42 -9.17
N THR A 88 6.78 -12.16 -8.87
CA THR A 88 6.32 -11.19 -9.86
C THR A 88 7.57 -10.56 -10.48
N PRO A 89 7.92 -10.87 -11.74
CA PRO A 89 9.08 -10.25 -12.39
C PRO A 89 8.85 -8.74 -12.52
N GLY A 90 9.69 -7.93 -11.89
CA GLY A 90 9.64 -6.48 -11.96
C GLY A 90 9.60 -5.75 -10.62
N VAL A 91 9.61 -6.45 -9.49
CA VAL A 91 9.72 -5.83 -8.17
C VAL A 91 11.17 -5.41 -7.95
N THR A 92 11.40 -4.11 -8.02
CA THR A 92 12.69 -3.47 -7.78
C THR A 92 13.12 -3.67 -6.32
N ARG A 93 14.43 -3.83 -6.09
CA ARG A 93 15.13 -4.01 -4.80
C ARG A 93 15.02 -2.82 -3.81
N ASP A 94 14.15 -1.86 -4.09
CA ASP A 94 14.04 -0.58 -3.38
C ASP A 94 12.82 -0.52 -2.42
N ARG A 95 12.30 -1.66 -1.99
CA ARG A 95 11.17 -1.70 -1.07
C ARG A 95 11.62 -1.39 0.36
N VAL A 96 10.97 -0.42 1.00
CA VAL A 96 11.28 0.08 2.34
C VAL A 96 10.32 -0.49 3.39
N SER A 97 9.12 -0.88 2.98
CA SER A 97 8.11 -1.47 3.84
C SER A 97 7.73 -2.88 3.36
N TYR A 98 7.53 -3.76 4.31
CA TYR A 98 7.26 -5.16 4.07
C TYR A 98 6.07 -5.62 4.91
N PRO A 99 5.09 -6.31 4.34
CA PRO A 99 4.07 -6.98 5.14
C PRO A 99 4.72 -8.13 5.90
N ALA A 100 4.41 -8.24 7.18
CA ALA A 100 4.89 -9.27 8.07
C ALA A 100 3.74 -9.84 8.90
N ASP A 101 3.91 -11.06 9.39
CA ASP A 101 2.97 -11.69 10.29
C ASP A 101 3.69 -12.44 11.42
N TRP A 102 3.07 -12.46 12.60
CA TRP A 102 3.52 -13.25 13.72
C TRP A 102 2.34 -13.68 14.59
N ALA A 103 2.28 -14.96 14.92
CA ALA A 103 1.19 -15.55 15.73
C ALA A 103 -0.23 -15.19 15.23
N GLY A 104 -0.42 -15.09 13.90
CA GLY A 104 -1.69 -14.75 13.27
C GLY A 104 -2.02 -13.26 13.26
N ARG A 105 -1.13 -12.38 13.74
CA ARG A 105 -1.28 -10.92 13.66
C ARG A 105 -0.45 -10.35 12.52
N HIS A 106 -1.07 -9.52 11.70
CA HIS A 106 -0.42 -8.86 10.57
C HIS A 106 0.04 -7.45 10.95
N PHE A 107 1.19 -7.03 10.42
CA PHE A 107 1.76 -5.69 10.62
C PHE A 107 2.66 -5.30 9.45
N THR A 108 2.93 -4.00 9.32
CA THR A 108 3.88 -3.47 8.33
C THR A 108 5.24 -3.26 8.99
N LEU A 109 6.27 -3.87 8.43
CA LEU A 109 7.65 -3.71 8.86
C LEU A 109 8.36 -2.66 8.00
N VAL A 110 8.91 -1.61 8.61
CA VAL A 110 9.68 -0.55 7.91
C VAL A 110 11.16 -0.70 8.26
N ASP A 111 12.01 -0.99 7.24
CA ASP A 111 13.47 -1.08 7.41
C ASP A 111 14.15 0.26 7.09
N THR A 112 14.86 0.82 8.08
CA THR A 112 15.66 2.04 7.90
C THR A 112 17.07 1.75 7.39
N GLY A 113 17.46 0.49 7.20
CA GLY A 113 18.85 0.06 6.92
C GLY A 113 19.18 -0.30 5.48
N GLY A 114 18.21 -0.30 4.56
CA GLY A 114 18.38 -0.84 3.20
C GLY A 114 19.27 -0.03 2.24
N TRP A 115 19.80 1.13 2.62
CA TRP A 115 20.49 2.05 1.72
C TRP A 115 21.84 2.56 2.28
N GLU A 116 22.74 1.63 2.56
CA GLU A 116 24.14 1.97 2.80
C GLU A 116 24.89 2.15 1.47
N ILE A 117 24.54 3.15 0.66
CA ILE A 117 25.35 3.56 -0.49
C ILE A 117 25.90 4.97 -0.23
N ASP A 118 27.20 4.99 0.11
CA ASP A 118 28.21 6.04 -0.16
C ASP A 118 27.84 7.49 0.18
N VAL A 119 27.65 7.82 1.47
CA VAL A 119 27.56 9.23 1.89
C VAL A 119 28.56 9.54 3.00
N LYS A 120 29.57 10.36 2.66
CA LYS A 120 30.46 11.00 3.62
C LYS A 120 29.65 12.01 4.45
N GLY A 121 29.31 11.65 5.71
CA GLY A 121 28.51 12.48 6.63
C GLY A 121 27.54 11.68 7.48
N ILE A 122 27.90 10.48 7.84
CA ILE A 122 27.09 9.35 8.32
C ILE A 122 26.24 9.67 9.57
N ASP A 123 26.77 10.40 10.56
CA ASP A 123 26.14 10.48 11.89
C ASP A 123 24.85 11.33 11.94
N ARG A 124 24.76 12.38 11.13
CA ARG A 124 23.59 13.27 11.13
C ARG A 124 22.44 12.67 10.32
N SER A 125 22.77 11.97 9.25
CA SER A 125 21.81 11.30 8.38
C SER A 125 21.06 10.16 9.09
N VAL A 126 21.75 9.35 9.89
CA VAL A 126 21.16 8.20 10.61
C VAL A 126 20.13 8.65 11.67
N ALA A 127 20.42 9.73 12.39
CA ALA A 127 19.50 10.24 13.41
C ALA A 127 18.22 10.84 12.79
N GLU A 128 18.36 11.58 11.68
CA GLU A 128 17.22 12.12 10.93
C GLU A 128 16.36 11.00 10.32
N GLN A 129 16.99 9.89 9.88
CA GLN A 129 16.29 8.69 9.38
C GLN A 129 15.47 8.02 10.46
N ALA A 130 16.08 7.80 11.60
CA ALA A 130 15.42 7.19 12.73
C ALA A 130 14.24 8.05 13.22
N GLU A 131 14.37 9.39 13.25
CA GLU A 131 13.32 10.31 13.68
C GLU A 131 12.06 10.17 12.82
N ILE A 132 12.22 10.13 11.49
CA ILE A 132 11.08 9.98 10.56
C ILE A 132 10.41 8.61 10.70
N ALA A 133 11.21 7.54 10.79
CA ALA A 133 10.68 6.19 10.95
C ALA A 133 9.91 6.05 12.28
N VAL A 134 10.38 6.67 13.34
CA VAL A 134 9.73 6.71 14.66
C VAL A 134 8.42 7.50 14.61
N ASP A 135 8.41 8.66 13.93
CA ASP A 135 7.19 9.47 13.78
C ASP A 135 6.06 8.68 13.08
N LEU A 136 6.41 7.82 12.12
CA LEU A 136 5.47 7.05 11.32
C LEU A 136 5.04 5.72 11.96
N ALA A 137 5.80 5.21 12.92
CA ALA A 137 5.56 3.89 13.51
C ALA A 137 4.55 3.92 14.65
N ASP A 138 3.83 2.82 14.85
CA ASP A 138 3.02 2.57 16.05
C ASP A 138 3.89 2.01 17.19
N ALA A 139 4.95 1.26 16.84
CA ALA A 139 5.98 0.79 17.77
C ALA A 139 7.35 0.77 17.08
N VAL A 140 8.40 0.73 17.88
CA VAL A 140 9.78 0.77 17.41
C VAL A 140 10.54 -0.45 17.88
N LEU A 141 11.22 -1.14 16.97
CA LEU A 141 12.20 -2.16 17.24
C LEU A 141 13.61 -1.55 17.17
N PHE A 142 14.19 -1.24 18.32
CA PHE A 142 15.54 -0.68 18.40
C PHE A 142 16.57 -1.78 18.45
N VAL A 143 17.41 -1.89 17.42
CA VAL A 143 18.44 -2.95 17.28
C VAL A 143 19.81 -2.39 17.60
N VAL A 144 20.48 -3.00 18.56
CA VAL A 144 21.85 -2.68 18.97
C VAL A 144 22.77 -3.89 18.80
N ASP A 145 24.04 -3.63 18.58
CA ASP A 145 25.07 -4.68 18.50
C ASP A 145 25.63 -4.96 19.90
N ALA A 146 25.28 -6.10 20.47
CA ALA A 146 25.70 -6.48 21.82
C ALA A 146 27.24 -6.68 21.96
N THR A 147 27.93 -6.92 20.83
CA THR A 147 29.37 -7.21 20.85
C THR A 147 30.26 -5.95 20.91
N VAL A 148 29.71 -4.80 20.46
CA VAL A 148 30.51 -3.55 20.35
C VAL A 148 30.26 -2.62 21.53
N GLY A 149 29.18 -2.79 22.24
CA GLY A 149 28.75 -1.87 23.30
C GLY A 149 28.05 -0.62 22.75
N MET A 150 27.74 0.30 23.65
CA MET A 150 27.09 1.57 23.34
C MET A 150 28.03 2.53 22.63
N THR A 151 27.48 3.21 21.62
CA THR A 151 28.16 4.30 20.90
C THR A 151 27.41 5.60 21.07
N ASP A 152 28.07 6.73 20.78
CA ASP A 152 27.41 8.08 20.79
C ASP A 152 26.17 8.13 19.88
N THR A 153 26.17 7.35 18.79
CA THR A 153 25.03 7.25 17.87
C THR A 153 23.85 6.53 18.53
N ASP A 154 24.10 5.45 19.27
CA ASP A 154 23.05 4.72 20.00
C ASP A 154 22.45 5.61 21.10
N GLU A 155 23.27 6.40 21.83
CA GLU A 155 22.80 7.34 22.85
C GLU A 155 21.89 8.44 22.26
N ARG A 156 22.22 8.96 21.08
CA ARG A 156 21.38 9.93 20.37
C ARG A 156 20.04 9.31 19.98
N ILE A 157 20.04 8.07 19.46
CA ILE A 157 18.81 7.34 19.13
C ILE A 157 17.97 7.13 20.40
N VAL A 158 18.56 6.70 21.50
CA VAL A 158 17.85 6.55 22.79
C VAL A 158 17.23 7.87 23.26
N SER A 159 17.98 8.98 23.16
CA SER A 159 17.45 10.31 23.51
C SER A 159 16.24 10.71 22.67
N MET A 160 16.27 10.41 21.38
CA MET A 160 15.18 10.64 20.45
C MET A 160 13.96 9.76 20.77
N LEU A 161 14.18 8.45 20.99
CA LEU A 161 13.13 7.50 21.35
C LEU A 161 12.40 7.88 22.64
N ARG A 162 13.12 8.31 23.66
CA ARG A 162 12.51 8.82 24.91
C ARG A 162 11.60 10.02 24.68
N LYS A 163 11.94 10.90 23.73
CA LYS A 163 11.13 12.08 23.39
C LYS A 163 9.91 11.75 22.57
N SER A 164 9.95 10.70 21.75
CA SER A 164 8.85 10.30 20.89
C SER A 164 7.63 9.76 21.64
N GLY A 165 7.84 9.19 22.84
CA GLY A 165 6.78 8.55 23.63
C GLY A 165 6.22 7.26 22.99
N LYS A 166 6.80 6.78 21.88
CA LYS A 166 6.37 5.55 21.22
C LYS A 166 6.82 4.32 22.03
N PRO A 167 6.05 3.22 22.00
CA PRO A 167 6.50 1.94 22.55
C PRO A 167 7.79 1.46 21.85
N VAL A 168 8.77 1.02 22.65
CA VAL A 168 10.06 0.55 22.13
C VAL A 168 10.34 -0.86 22.64
N VAL A 169 10.76 -1.75 21.74
CA VAL A 169 11.32 -3.06 22.07
C VAL A 169 12.82 -3.03 21.73
N LEU A 170 13.67 -3.38 22.69
CA LEU A 170 15.14 -3.36 22.55
C LEU A 170 15.66 -4.74 22.15
N ALA A 171 16.27 -4.85 20.96
CA ALA A 171 16.91 -6.07 20.49
C ALA A 171 18.44 -5.96 20.62
N ALA A 172 19.05 -6.78 21.45
CA ALA A 172 20.49 -6.96 21.55
C ALA A 172 20.92 -8.04 20.54
N ASN A 173 21.37 -7.63 19.35
CA ASN A 173 21.71 -8.55 18.27
C ASN A 173 23.18 -8.99 18.32
N LYS A 174 23.49 -10.06 17.59
CA LYS A 174 24.80 -10.75 17.51
C LYS A 174 25.17 -11.51 18.79
N VAL A 175 24.14 -12.00 19.50
CA VAL A 175 24.31 -12.85 20.68
C VAL A 175 24.20 -14.32 20.23
N ASP A 176 25.34 -14.93 19.95
CA ASP A 176 25.38 -16.28 19.36
C ASP A 176 25.53 -17.37 20.46
N SER A 177 25.85 -16.99 21.69
CA SER A 177 26.07 -17.91 22.82
C SER A 177 25.39 -17.43 24.10
N ALA A 178 25.17 -18.37 25.05
CA ALA A 178 24.63 -18.05 26.37
C ALA A 178 25.57 -17.15 27.22
N MET A 179 26.86 -17.18 26.96
CA MET A 179 27.86 -16.34 27.64
C MET A 179 27.68 -14.87 27.21
N GLN A 180 27.51 -14.63 25.92
CA GLN A 180 27.24 -13.29 25.38
C GLN A 180 25.87 -12.72 25.81
N GLU A 181 24.91 -13.60 26.09
CA GLU A 181 23.61 -13.19 26.63
C GLU A 181 23.74 -12.52 28.01
N ALA A 182 24.59 -13.08 28.88
CA ALA A 182 24.89 -12.47 30.18
C ALA A 182 25.61 -11.12 30.03
N GLU A 183 26.48 -11.01 29.02
CA GLU A 183 27.17 -9.76 28.70
C GLU A 183 26.23 -8.67 28.18
N ALA A 184 25.17 -9.03 27.44
CA ALA A 184 24.17 -8.09 26.94
C ALA A 184 23.34 -7.43 28.05
N ALA A 185 23.40 -7.92 29.30
CA ALA A 185 22.67 -7.37 30.41
C ALA A 185 23.00 -5.89 30.75
N TYR A 186 24.19 -5.38 30.33
CA TYR A 186 24.50 -3.95 30.49
C TYR A 186 23.51 -3.03 29.77
N LEU A 187 22.83 -3.51 28.74
CA LEU A 187 21.85 -2.74 27.97
C LEU A 187 20.59 -2.34 28.77
N TRP A 188 20.36 -2.96 29.92
CA TRP A 188 19.35 -2.50 30.89
C TRP A 188 19.58 -1.05 31.34
N SER A 189 20.85 -0.61 31.37
CA SER A 189 21.22 0.76 31.73
C SER A 189 20.64 1.82 30.79
N LEU A 190 20.23 1.42 29.56
CA LEU A 190 19.57 2.30 28.60
C LEU A 190 18.18 2.77 29.04
N GLY A 191 17.54 2.05 29.97
CA GLY A 191 16.21 2.38 30.43
C GLY A 191 15.15 2.35 29.32
N MET A 192 15.34 1.47 28.31
CA MET A 192 14.43 1.26 27.18
C MET A 192 13.61 -0.03 27.32
N GLY A 193 13.53 -0.58 28.52
CA GLY A 193 12.89 -1.86 28.80
C GLY A 193 13.87 -3.03 28.75
N GLU A 194 13.34 -4.25 28.73
CA GLU A 194 14.11 -5.50 28.67
C GLU A 194 14.86 -5.63 27.35
N PRO A 195 16.19 -5.87 27.37
CA PRO A 195 16.94 -6.16 26.16
C PRO A 195 16.76 -7.62 25.76
N TYR A 196 16.15 -7.89 24.62
CA TYR A 196 16.02 -9.24 24.06
C TYR A 196 17.30 -9.64 23.35
N ALA A 197 18.02 -10.62 23.92
CA ALA A 197 19.24 -11.15 23.34
C ALA A 197 18.93 -12.06 22.15
N ILE A 198 19.34 -11.63 20.93
CA ILE A 198 19.05 -12.34 19.70
C ILE A 198 20.27 -12.57 18.84
N SER A 199 20.19 -13.58 17.97
CA SER A 199 21.06 -13.72 16.81
C SER A 199 20.20 -13.70 15.54
N ALA A 200 20.14 -12.55 14.88
CA ALA A 200 19.42 -12.42 13.62
C ALA A 200 19.97 -13.36 12.55
N LEU A 201 21.26 -13.66 12.56
CA LEU A 201 21.92 -14.60 11.65
C LEU A 201 21.47 -16.04 11.88
N HIS A 202 21.41 -16.49 13.14
CA HIS A 202 21.13 -17.88 13.51
C HIS A 202 19.68 -18.10 13.93
N GLY A 203 18.88 -17.05 14.15
CA GLY A 203 17.48 -17.11 14.54
C GLY A 203 17.22 -17.37 16.02
N ARG A 204 18.28 -17.28 16.86
CA ARG A 204 18.15 -17.45 18.32
C ARG A 204 17.40 -16.26 18.92
N GLY A 205 16.48 -16.50 19.85
CA GLY A 205 15.75 -15.47 20.59
C GLY A 205 14.76 -14.62 19.77
N THR A 206 14.64 -14.88 18.45
CA THR A 206 13.77 -14.06 17.58
C THR A 206 12.28 -14.32 17.82
N GLY A 207 11.90 -15.46 18.38
CA GLY A 207 10.51 -15.75 18.77
C GLY A 207 10.08 -14.88 19.94
N ASP A 208 10.84 -14.91 21.03
CA ASP A 208 10.57 -14.10 22.24
C ASP A 208 10.57 -12.60 21.94
N LEU A 209 11.49 -12.16 21.06
CA LEU A 209 11.49 -10.78 20.57
C LEU A 209 10.21 -10.41 19.85
N LEU A 210 9.71 -11.26 18.95
CA LEU A 210 8.49 -10.99 18.19
C LEU A 210 7.24 -11.06 19.08
N ASP A 211 7.22 -11.94 20.08
CA ASP A 211 6.14 -11.95 21.09
C ASP A 211 6.11 -10.63 21.88
N ALA A 212 7.27 -10.11 22.26
CA ALA A 212 7.37 -8.80 22.90
C ALA A 212 6.94 -7.65 21.99
N VAL A 213 7.27 -7.71 20.70
CA VAL A 213 6.78 -6.75 19.69
C VAL A 213 5.26 -6.82 19.61
N MET A 214 4.66 -8.01 19.55
CA MET A 214 3.21 -8.17 19.50
C MET A 214 2.51 -7.64 20.77
N ALA A 215 3.16 -7.70 21.93
CA ALA A 215 2.62 -7.17 23.17
C ALA A 215 2.50 -5.64 23.19
N VAL A 216 3.35 -4.94 22.45
CA VAL A 216 3.37 -3.47 22.39
C VAL A 216 2.74 -2.89 21.12
N LEU A 217 2.64 -3.67 20.04
CA LEU A 217 1.96 -3.28 18.82
C LEU A 217 0.45 -3.26 19.05
N PRO A 218 -0.29 -2.20 18.68
CA PRO A 218 -1.74 -2.19 18.75
C PRO A 218 -2.33 -3.28 17.85
N GLU A 219 -3.51 -3.82 18.21
CA GLU A 219 -4.20 -4.85 17.40
C GLU A 219 -4.59 -4.33 16.02
N VAL A 220 -4.97 -3.06 15.97
CA VAL A 220 -5.22 -2.31 14.74
C VAL A 220 -4.45 -1.02 14.88
N SER A 221 -3.91 -0.47 13.78
CA SER A 221 -3.26 0.85 13.84
C SER A 221 -4.16 1.83 14.58
N SER A 222 -3.59 2.60 15.50
CA SER A 222 -4.30 3.60 16.29
C SER A 222 -5.12 4.59 15.44
N VAL A 223 -4.78 4.70 14.16
CA VAL A 223 -5.48 5.53 13.17
C VAL A 223 -6.72 4.85 12.59
N ALA A 224 -6.68 3.51 12.38
CA ALA A 224 -7.82 2.77 11.83
C ALA A 224 -8.96 2.57 12.83
N SER A 225 -8.63 2.40 14.13
CA SER A 225 -9.62 2.20 15.20
C SER A 225 -10.35 3.47 15.64
N ALA A 226 -9.87 4.65 15.23
CA ALA A 226 -10.39 5.94 15.69
C ALA A 226 -11.55 6.49 14.85
N LEU A 227 -11.90 5.87 13.72
CA LEU A 227 -12.94 6.39 12.83
C LEU A 227 -14.17 5.48 12.87
N PRO A 228 -15.37 6.02 13.17
CA PRO A 228 -16.61 5.29 13.04
C PRO A 228 -16.84 4.89 11.58
N VAL A 229 -17.46 3.74 11.35
CA VAL A 229 -17.97 3.33 10.03
C VAL A 229 -18.86 4.47 9.51
N GLY A 230 -18.50 5.06 8.33
CA GLY A 230 -19.17 6.24 7.79
C GLY A 230 -18.54 7.59 8.17
N GLY A 231 -17.32 7.60 8.74
CA GLY A 231 -16.54 8.82 9.00
C GLY A 231 -15.95 9.44 7.73
N PRO A 232 -15.25 10.61 7.86
CA PRO A 232 -14.59 11.26 6.73
C PRO A 232 -13.57 10.35 6.05
N ARG A 233 -13.55 10.36 4.71
CA ARG A 233 -12.63 9.55 3.90
C ARG A 233 -11.20 10.06 4.01
N ARG A 234 -10.24 9.15 4.06
CA ARG A 234 -8.81 9.47 4.26
C ARG A 234 -8.10 9.62 2.93
N VAL A 235 -7.40 10.74 2.80
CA VAL A 235 -6.73 11.17 1.56
C VAL A 235 -5.24 11.41 1.81
N ALA A 236 -4.38 10.75 1.05
CA ALA A 236 -2.95 11.04 0.99
C ALA A 236 -2.66 11.99 -0.17
N LEU A 237 -1.99 13.11 0.13
CA LEU A 237 -1.52 14.04 -0.88
C LEU A 237 -0.03 13.79 -1.15
N ILE A 238 0.29 13.12 -2.25
CA ILE A 238 1.63 12.62 -2.56
C ILE A 238 2.18 13.22 -3.87
N GLY A 239 3.48 13.10 -4.07
CA GLY A 239 4.19 13.64 -5.23
C GLY A 239 5.61 14.04 -4.86
N ARG A 240 6.47 14.28 -5.85
CA ARG A 240 7.85 14.72 -5.62
C ARG A 240 7.93 16.08 -4.88
N PRO A 241 9.07 16.46 -4.31
CA PRO A 241 9.24 17.80 -3.73
C PRO A 241 8.92 18.91 -4.74
N ASN A 242 8.37 20.04 -4.25
CA ASN A 242 8.09 21.27 -5.01
C ASN A 242 7.00 21.20 -6.12
N VAL A 243 6.26 20.10 -6.27
CA VAL A 243 5.11 20.03 -7.19
C VAL A 243 3.91 20.85 -6.73
N GLY A 244 3.93 21.37 -5.48
CA GLY A 244 2.91 22.26 -4.95
C GLY A 244 1.92 21.61 -3.98
N LYS A 245 2.29 20.51 -3.32
CA LYS A 245 1.44 19.84 -2.31
C LYS A 245 0.95 20.80 -1.22
N SER A 246 1.87 21.52 -0.58
CA SER A 246 1.50 22.51 0.47
C SER A 246 0.64 23.65 -0.07
N SER A 247 0.86 24.07 -1.33
CA SER A 247 0.05 25.09 -1.97
C SER A 247 -1.36 24.62 -2.23
N LEU A 248 -1.51 23.36 -2.70
CA LEU A 248 -2.82 22.77 -2.94
C LEU A 248 -3.57 22.55 -1.63
N LEU A 249 -2.92 22.02 -0.60
CA LEU A 249 -3.52 21.82 0.72
C LEU A 249 -4.02 23.15 1.30
N ASN A 250 -3.21 24.24 1.20
CA ASN A 250 -3.61 25.56 1.66
C ASN A 250 -4.76 26.13 0.83
N ALA A 251 -4.80 25.89 -0.48
CA ALA A 251 -5.88 26.35 -1.35
C ALA A 251 -7.20 25.61 -1.01
N LEU A 252 -7.14 24.30 -0.73
CA LEU A 252 -8.29 23.51 -0.27
C LEU A 252 -8.78 24.00 1.10
N ALA A 253 -7.88 24.21 2.06
CA ALA A 253 -8.21 24.69 3.40
C ALA A 253 -8.70 26.16 3.42
N GLY A 254 -8.30 26.97 2.43
CA GLY A 254 -8.71 28.38 2.32
C GLY A 254 -10.00 28.62 1.54
N SER A 255 -10.42 27.70 0.69
CA SER A 255 -11.66 27.77 -0.09
C SER A 255 -12.89 27.36 0.72
N GLU A 256 -12.73 26.51 1.72
CA GLU A 256 -13.80 26.01 2.58
C GLU A 256 -13.30 25.87 4.03
N ARG A 257 -14.20 25.78 5.00
CA ARG A 257 -13.84 25.89 6.42
C ARG A 257 -13.01 24.69 6.89
N VAL A 258 -11.82 24.96 7.44
CA VAL A 258 -11.12 23.98 8.29
C VAL A 258 -11.98 23.79 9.54
N VAL A 259 -12.65 22.64 9.62
CA VAL A 259 -13.42 22.28 10.83
C VAL A 259 -12.43 21.74 11.87
N VAL A 260 -11.92 22.64 12.70
CA VAL A 260 -11.23 22.26 13.93
C VAL A 260 -12.30 21.85 14.94
N ASN A 261 -12.86 20.66 14.78
CA ASN A 261 -13.76 20.10 15.78
C ASN A 261 -12.94 19.33 16.82
N GLU A 262 -12.98 19.83 18.05
CA GLU A 262 -12.67 19.06 19.26
C GLU A 262 -13.74 17.98 19.49
N LEU A 263 -13.70 16.90 18.69
CA LEU A 263 -14.41 15.67 19.05
C LEU A 263 -13.68 15.04 20.23
N ALA A 264 -14.23 15.24 21.41
CA ALA A 264 -13.74 14.63 22.64
C ALA A 264 -13.74 13.09 22.49
N GLY A 265 -12.55 12.49 22.59
CA GLY A 265 -12.40 11.03 22.67
C GLY A 265 -11.59 10.35 21.56
N THR A 266 -11.12 11.06 20.53
CA THR A 266 -10.21 10.52 19.54
C THR A 266 -8.78 10.95 19.83
N THR A 267 -7.87 10.00 20.03
CA THR A 267 -6.42 10.23 20.03
C THR A 267 -6.02 10.69 18.63
N ARG A 268 -5.97 12.03 18.44
CA ARG A 268 -5.59 12.64 17.17
C ARG A 268 -4.08 12.54 17.00
N ASP A 269 -3.67 12.05 15.85
CA ASP A 269 -2.32 12.33 15.37
C ASP A 269 -2.30 13.86 15.06
N PRO A 270 -1.46 14.68 15.71
CA PRO A 270 -1.43 16.15 15.51
C PRO A 270 -0.97 16.54 14.10
N VAL A 271 -0.90 15.58 13.21
CA VAL A 271 -0.28 15.61 11.87
C VAL A 271 -1.31 15.66 10.75
N ASP A 272 -2.58 15.36 11.05
CA ASP A 272 -3.65 15.21 10.05
C ASP A 272 -4.61 16.39 10.06
N GLU A 273 -5.22 16.74 8.91
CA GLU A 273 -6.16 17.84 8.76
C GLU A 273 -7.51 17.40 8.22
N LEU A 274 -8.59 17.83 8.86
CA LEU A 274 -9.96 17.67 8.38
C LEU A 274 -10.35 18.87 7.54
N ILE A 275 -10.68 18.68 6.27
CA ILE A 275 -11.08 19.71 5.32
C ILE A 275 -12.46 19.36 4.78
N GLU A 276 -13.37 20.34 4.74
CA GLU A 276 -14.68 20.22 4.10
C GLU A 276 -14.58 20.72 2.66
N LEU A 277 -14.98 19.85 1.70
CA LEU A 277 -15.04 20.18 0.27
C LEU A 277 -16.43 19.83 -0.24
N ASP A 278 -17.12 20.78 -0.84
CA ASP A 278 -18.48 20.62 -1.38
C ASP A 278 -19.49 20.02 -0.37
N GLY A 279 -19.34 20.39 0.93
CA GLY A 279 -20.19 19.87 2.02
C GLY A 279 -19.83 18.48 2.53
N GLN A 280 -18.78 17.87 2.02
CA GLN A 280 -18.24 16.59 2.47
C GLN A 280 -16.94 16.77 3.24
N GLN A 281 -16.75 15.99 4.31
CA GLN A 281 -15.56 16.02 5.12
C GLN A 281 -14.51 15.01 4.61
N TRP A 282 -13.27 15.49 4.45
CA TRP A 282 -12.12 14.73 3.99
C TRP A 282 -10.98 14.83 4.99
N TRP A 283 -10.41 13.68 5.32
CA TRP A 283 -9.29 13.59 6.26
C TRP A 283 -7.98 13.49 5.51
N PHE A 284 -7.22 14.58 5.43
CA PHE A 284 -5.91 14.61 4.81
C PHE A 284 -4.85 14.12 5.78
N VAL A 285 -4.21 12.96 5.46
CA VAL A 285 -3.21 12.32 6.31
C VAL A 285 -1.80 12.86 6.06
N ASP A 286 -0.93 12.86 7.09
CA ASP A 286 0.47 13.33 7.07
C ASP A 286 0.67 14.78 6.56
N THR A 287 -0.23 15.70 6.91
CA THR A 287 -0.15 17.08 6.45
C THR A 287 1.03 17.85 7.07
N ALA A 288 1.53 17.47 8.26
CA ALA A 288 2.73 18.08 8.86
C ALA A 288 3.99 17.79 8.05
N GLY A 289 4.10 16.60 7.45
CA GLY A 289 5.17 16.27 6.50
C GLY A 289 5.14 17.15 5.25
N ILE A 290 3.92 17.52 4.80
CA ILE A 290 3.71 18.41 3.67
C ILE A 290 4.10 19.87 4.01
N ARG A 291 3.84 20.34 5.24
CA ARG A 291 4.08 21.73 5.68
C ARG A 291 5.53 22.00 6.09
N ARG A 292 6.26 21.01 6.62
CA ARG A 292 7.67 21.15 6.96
C ARG A 292 8.50 21.32 5.68
N LYS A 293 9.08 22.50 5.47
CA LYS A 293 10.08 22.74 4.40
C LYS A 293 11.29 21.86 4.68
N MET A 294 11.45 20.78 3.94
CA MET A 294 12.69 20.02 3.98
C MET A 294 13.80 20.83 3.36
N HIS A 295 14.81 21.20 4.15
CA HIS A 295 16.07 21.68 3.61
C HIS A 295 16.67 20.57 2.75
N ARG A 296 17.21 20.94 1.59
CA ARG A 296 17.92 20.02 0.67
C ARG A 296 19.09 19.37 1.39
N THR A 297 18.86 18.19 1.94
CA THR A 297 19.89 17.33 2.51
C THR A 297 20.02 16.12 1.58
N THR A 298 21.22 15.64 1.36
CA THR A 298 21.52 14.42 0.61
C THR A 298 20.70 13.27 1.23
N GLY A 299 19.84 12.59 0.42
CA GLY A 299 18.89 11.58 0.93
C GLY A 299 17.43 12.01 1.00
N ALA A 300 17.08 13.24 0.58
CA ALA A 300 15.71 13.76 0.63
C ALA A 300 14.70 12.88 -0.13
N ASP A 301 15.13 12.21 -1.20
CA ASP A 301 14.26 11.36 -2.03
C ASP A 301 13.85 10.07 -1.30
N TYR A 302 14.74 9.50 -0.53
CA TYR A 302 14.47 8.33 0.29
C TYR A 302 13.42 8.61 1.37
N TYR A 303 13.57 9.73 2.08
CA TYR A 303 12.60 10.16 3.09
C TYR A 303 11.23 10.49 2.52
N ALA A 304 11.23 11.08 1.32
CA ALA A 304 9.98 11.33 0.60
C ALA A 304 9.28 10.00 0.27
N SER A 305 10.03 8.95 -0.07
CA SER A 305 9.48 7.61 -0.36
C SER A 305 8.87 6.95 0.88
N ILE A 306 9.56 6.96 2.04
CA ILE A 306 9.04 6.39 3.29
C ILE A 306 7.75 7.10 3.72
N ARG A 307 7.76 8.44 3.69
CA ARG A 307 6.56 9.22 4.04
C ARG A 307 5.40 8.96 3.09
N THR A 308 5.70 8.87 1.79
CA THR A 308 4.69 8.52 0.79
C THR A 308 4.07 7.17 1.12
N GLN A 309 4.89 6.17 1.44
CA GLN A 309 4.41 4.84 1.80
C GLN A 309 3.54 4.87 3.06
N ALA A 310 3.99 5.52 4.12
CA ALA A 310 3.23 5.61 5.38
C ALA A 310 1.91 6.40 5.22
N ALA A 311 1.91 7.47 4.41
CA ALA A 311 0.68 8.19 4.09
C ALA A 311 -0.29 7.31 3.30
N LEU A 312 0.22 6.52 2.33
CA LEU A 312 -0.59 5.59 1.55
C LEU A 312 -1.18 4.46 2.42
N GLU A 313 -0.45 3.95 3.40
CA GLU A 313 -0.96 2.92 4.31
C GLU A 313 -2.13 3.43 5.16
N LYS A 314 -2.15 4.71 5.49
CA LYS A 314 -3.22 5.35 6.28
C LYS A 314 -4.39 5.87 5.42
N ALA A 315 -4.25 5.94 4.10
CA ALA A 315 -5.23 6.55 3.20
C ALA A 315 -6.07 5.53 2.43
N GLU A 316 -7.24 5.94 2.00
CA GLU A 316 -8.13 5.23 1.06
C GLU A 316 -7.90 5.71 -0.36
N LEU A 317 -7.58 7.01 -0.50
CA LEU A 317 -7.39 7.70 -1.76
C LEU A 317 -6.01 8.37 -1.80
N ALA A 318 -5.31 8.22 -2.91
CA ALA A 318 -4.07 8.90 -3.23
C ALA A 318 -4.31 10.02 -4.26
N LEU A 319 -4.08 11.27 -3.87
CA LEU A 319 -3.99 12.40 -4.78
C LEU A 319 -2.54 12.57 -5.20
N ILE A 320 -2.20 12.23 -6.44
CA ILE A 320 -0.84 12.26 -6.95
C ILE A 320 -0.61 13.56 -7.71
N LEU A 321 0.23 14.45 -7.18
CA LEU A 321 0.54 15.73 -7.79
C LEU A 321 1.77 15.66 -8.68
N PHE A 322 1.60 16.18 -9.91
CA PHE A 322 2.67 16.49 -10.84
C PHE A 322 2.82 18.01 -11.03
N ASP A 323 4.03 18.43 -11.33
CA ASP A 323 4.31 19.76 -11.85
C ASP A 323 4.12 19.75 -13.37
N ALA A 324 2.98 20.30 -13.84
CA ALA A 324 2.65 20.28 -15.27
C ALA A 324 3.60 21.13 -16.11
N SER A 325 4.32 22.10 -15.51
CA SER A 325 5.27 22.96 -16.21
C SER A 325 6.61 22.30 -16.50
N GLU A 326 6.90 21.16 -15.87
CA GLU A 326 8.15 20.40 -16.04
C GLU A 326 7.88 19.00 -16.61
N PRO A 327 8.87 18.37 -17.30
CA PRO A 327 8.74 16.99 -17.75
C PRO A 327 8.54 16.02 -16.60
N LEU A 328 7.84 14.91 -16.86
CA LEU A 328 7.72 13.80 -15.92
C LEU A 328 9.09 13.19 -15.63
N THR A 329 9.33 12.89 -14.36
CA THR A 329 10.57 12.28 -13.88
C THR A 329 10.36 10.83 -13.45
N GLU A 330 11.45 10.06 -13.34
CA GLU A 330 11.38 8.72 -12.76
C GLU A 330 10.79 8.72 -11.34
N GLN A 331 11.02 9.80 -10.57
CA GLN A 331 10.46 9.94 -9.23
C GLN A 331 8.93 10.07 -9.26
N ASP A 332 8.38 10.79 -10.24
CA ASP A 332 6.92 10.89 -10.43
C ASP A 332 6.32 9.51 -10.74
N ILE A 333 6.97 8.72 -11.60
CA ILE A 333 6.54 7.36 -11.95
C ILE A 333 6.60 6.43 -10.74
N ARG A 334 7.65 6.53 -9.91
CA ARG A 334 7.78 5.74 -8.67
C ARG A 334 6.67 6.05 -7.67
N VAL A 335 6.28 7.32 -7.50
CA VAL A 335 5.19 7.71 -6.62
C VAL A 335 3.86 7.12 -7.09
N VAL A 336 3.61 7.12 -8.40
CA VAL A 336 2.43 6.45 -8.98
C VAL A 336 2.43 4.95 -8.67
N GLN A 337 3.57 4.30 -8.89
CA GLN A 337 3.70 2.87 -8.64
C GLN A 337 3.46 2.52 -7.17
N GLN A 338 3.98 3.33 -6.23
CA GLN A 338 3.73 3.14 -4.79
C GLN A 338 2.23 3.19 -4.45
N ALA A 339 1.46 4.13 -5.04
CA ALA A 339 0.02 4.22 -4.81
C ALA A 339 -0.75 3.00 -5.36
N VAL A 340 -0.36 2.53 -6.54
CA VAL A 340 -0.95 1.34 -7.17
C VAL A 340 -0.63 0.08 -6.37
N ASP A 341 0.63 -0.10 -5.96
CA ASP A 341 1.08 -1.25 -5.16
C ASP A 341 0.42 -1.28 -3.78
N ALA A 342 0.17 -0.10 -3.19
CA ALA A 342 -0.59 0.05 -1.95
C ALA A 342 -2.10 -0.20 -2.14
N GLY A 343 -2.57 -0.42 -3.36
CA GLY A 343 -3.97 -0.72 -3.66
C GLY A 343 -4.94 0.43 -3.39
N ARG A 344 -4.48 1.69 -3.40
CA ARG A 344 -5.33 2.85 -3.09
C ARG A 344 -6.09 3.35 -4.32
N ALA A 345 -7.26 3.95 -4.09
CA ALA A 345 -7.90 4.74 -5.14
C ALA A 345 -6.96 5.87 -5.57
N VAL A 346 -6.92 6.22 -6.85
CA VAL A 346 -5.92 7.14 -7.42
C VAL A 346 -6.58 8.23 -8.23
N VAL A 347 -6.19 9.48 -7.97
CA VAL A 347 -6.48 10.64 -8.82
C VAL A 347 -5.17 11.35 -9.13
N ILE A 348 -4.91 11.61 -10.40
CA ILE A 348 -3.73 12.33 -10.88
C ILE A 348 -4.06 13.81 -11.04
N ILE A 349 -3.23 14.67 -10.47
CA ILE A 349 -3.39 16.13 -10.47
C ILE A 349 -2.20 16.77 -11.17
N ASN A 350 -2.44 17.35 -12.34
CA ASN A 350 -1.47 18.18 -13.06
C ASN A 350 -1.55 19.62 -12.51
N ASN A 351 -0.69 19.93 -11.55
CA ASN A 351 -0.68 21.24 -10.89
C ASN A 351 0.20 22.25 -11.64
N LYS A 352 0.11 23.52 -11.25
CA LYS A 352 0.78 24.68 -11.86
C LYS A 352 0.34 24.91 -13.31
N TRP A 353 -0.92 24.63 -13.62
CA TRP A 353 -1.48 24.78 -14.95
C TRP A 353 -1.43 26.22 -15.46
N ASP A 354 -1.31 27.21 -14.57
CA ASP A 354 -1.09 28.64 -14.87
C ASP A 354 0.26 28.93 -15.56
N LEU A 355 1.19 27.98 -15.56
CA LEU A 355 2.51 28.06 -16.21
C LEU A 355 2.61 27.24 -17.50
N VAL A 356 1.52 26.60 -17.93
CA VAL A 356 1.51 25.64 -19.05
C VAL A 356 0.95 26.30 -20.30
N ASP A 357 1.78 26.46 -21.33
CA ASP A 357 1.36 26.92 -22.66
C ASP A 357 0.87 25.75 -23.54
N GLU A 358 0.42 26.06 -24.77
CA GLU A 358 -0.12 25.04 -25.69
C GLU A 358 0.92 23.97 -26.09
N GLU A 359 2.18 24.39 -26.26
CA GLU A 359 3.26 23.47 -26.62
C GLU A 359 3.51 22.49 -25.47
N ARG A 360 3.62 23.00 -24.24
CA ARG A 360 3.80 22.18 -23.03
C ARG A 360 2.60 21.27 -22.78
N GLN A 361 1.38 21.68 -23.08
CA GLN A 361 0.18 20.85 -22.99
C GLN A 361 0.26 19.63 -23.91
N ALA A 362 0.70 19.82 -25.15
CA ALA A 362 0.87 18.74 -26.11
C ALA A 362 1.98 17.76 -25.68
N GLN A 363 3.11 18.29 -25.18
CA GLN A 363 4.19 17.48 -24.64
C GLN A 363 3.76 16.66 -23.42
N LEU A 364 3.10 17.29 -22.44
CA LEU A 364 2.60 16.63 -21.24
C LEU A 364 1.63 15.50 -21.57
N ARG A 365 0.72 15.71 -22.54
CA ARG A 365 -0.19 14.66 -22.98
C ARG A 365 0.57 13.45 -23.51
N SER A 366 1.56 13.67 -24.38
CA SER A 366 2.39 12.60 -24.94
C SER A 366 3.21 11.88 -23.84
N GLU A 367 3.75 12.61 -22.86
CA GLU A 367 4.48 12.05 -21.73
C GLU A 367 3.56 11.16 -20.87
N LEU A 368 2.37 11.65 -20.51
CA LEU A 368 1.38 10.90 -19.71
C LEU A 368 0.89 9.64 -20.44
N GLU A 369 0.70 9.70 -21.75
CA GLU A 369 0.31 8.55 -22.57
C GLU A 369 1.42 7.50 -22.68
N ARG A 370 2.68 7.92 -22.72
CA ARG A 370 3.82 7.01 -22.82
C ARG A 370 4.25 6.42 -21.48
N GLU A 371 4.40 7.25 -20.46
CA GLU A 371 4.99 6.85 -19.17
C GLU A 371 3.97 6.26 -18.19
N LEU A 372 2.68 6.64 -18.31
CA LEU A 372 1.62 6.23 -17.39
C LEU A 372 0.56 5.32 -18.03
N VAL A 373 0.97 4.49 -18.99
CA VAL A 373 0.09 3.51 -19.67
C VAL A 373 -0.61 2.59 -18.66
N GLN A 374 0.13 2.14 -17.64
CA GLN A 374 -0.36 1.22 -16.60
C GLN A 374 -1.43 1.83 -15.68
N VAL A 375 -1.55 3.17 -15.65
CA VAL A 375 -2.53 3.91 -14.85
C VAL A 375 -3.39 4.83 -15.71
N SER A 376 -3.61 4.46 -16.98
CA SER A 376 -4.49 5.19 -17.90
C SER A 376 -5.94 5.30 -17.40
N TRP A 377 -6.31 4.43 -16.48
CA TRP A 377 -7.60 4.37 -15.80
C TRP A 377 -7.78 5.41 -14.68
N ALA A 378 -6.69 6.05 -14.22
CA ALA A 378 -6.77 7.07 -13.18
C ALA A 378 -7.30 8.39 -13.77
N PRO A 379 -8.32 9.03 -13.15
CA PRO A 379 -8.80 10.35 -13.56
C PRO A 379 -7.66 11.37 -13.46
N ARG A 380 -7.60 12.25 -14.46
CA ARG A 380 -6.56 13.29 -14.56
C ARG A 380 -7.19 14.67 -14.53
N ILE A 381 -6.78 15.50 -13.58
CA ILE A 381 -7.31 16.85 -13.40
C ILE A 381 -6.19 17.87 -13.51
N ASN A 382 -6.42 18.89 -14.33
CA ASN A 382 -5.52 20.01 -14.46
C ASN A 382 -5.97 21.12 -13.49
N VAL A 383 -5.07 21.56 -12.61
CA VAL A 383 -5.36 22.57 -11.60
C VAL A 383 -4.23 23.61 -11.48
N SER A 384 -4.55 24.77 -10.95
CA SER A 384 -3.55 25.69 -10.41
C SER A 384 -3.85 25.97 -8.94
N ALA A 385 -3.06 25.39 -8.06
CA ALA A 385 -3.15 25.66 -6.62
C ALA A 385 -2.89 27.13 -6.28
N LYS A 386 -2.14 27.86 -7.13
CA LYS A 386 -1.83 29.28 -6.95
C LYS A 386 -3.02 30.18 -7.24
N THR A 387 -3.75 29.88 -8.31
CA THR A 387 -4.90 30.68 -8.77
C THR A 387 -6.24 30.09 -8.38
N THR A 388 -6.24 28.95 -7.69
CA THR A 388 -7.43 28.15 -7.33
C THR A 388 -8.24 27.62 -8.53
N TRP A 389 -7.66 27.68 -9.74
CA TRP A 389 -8.33 27.28 -10.95
C TRP A 389 -8.58 25.77 -10.97
N HIS A 390 -9.82 25.37 -11.22
CA HIS A 390 -10.33 24.01 -11.31
C HIS A 390 -10.18 23.14 -10.06
N ILE A 391 -9.90 23.71 -8.89
CA ILE A 391 -9.84 22.96 -7.63
C ILE A 391 -11.19 22.32 -7.29
N ASN A 392 -12.30 22.97 -7.63
CA ASN A 392 -13.65 22.44 -7.43
C ASN A 392 -13.98 21.15 -8.19
N ARG A 393 -13.13 20.74 -9.15
CA ARG A 393 -13.31 19.46 -9.85
C ARG A 393 -12.74 18.27 -9.09
N LEU A 394 -11.97 18.52 -8.05
CA LEU A 394 -11.30 17.45 -7.29
C LEU A 394 -12.28 16.57 -6.57
N THR A 395 -13.28 17.13 -5.90
CA THR A 395 -14.26 16.38 -5.09
C THR A 395 -14.93 15.30 -5.93
N ARG A 396 -15.46 15.67 -7.10
CA ARG A 396 -16.11 14.71 -7.99
C ARG A 396 -15.16 13.58 -8.44
N ALA A 397 -13.91 13.87 -8.75
CA ALA A 397 -12.96 12.84 -9.15
C ALA A 397 -12.57 11.93 -7.98
N MET A 398 -12.47 12.50 -6.78
CA MET A 398 -12.22 11.74 -5.56
C MET A 398 -13.37 10.77 -5.27
N GLU A 399 -14.62 11.23 -5.37
CA GLU A 399 -15.81 10.39 -5.23
C GLU A 399 -15.85 9.28 -6.28
N THR A 400 -15.67 9.61 -7.56
CA THR A 400 -15.66 8.62 -8.65
C THR A 400 -14.62 7.53 -8.42
N ALA A 401 -13.41 7.91 -7.98
CA ALA A 401 -12.34 6.96 -7.72
C ALA A 401 -12.66 6.04 -6.52
N LEU A 402 -13.26 6.58 -5.46
CA LEU A 402 -13.65 5.81 -4.28
C LEU A 402 -14.84 4.89 -4.56
N ASP A 403 -15.87 5.37 -5.26
CA ASP A 403 -17.03 4.56 -5.66
C ASP A 403 -16.57 3.34 -6.49
N SER A 404 -15.66 3.57 -7.43
CA SER A 404 -15.05 2.50 -8.22
C SER A 404 -14.23 1.54 -7.38
N TRP A 405 -13.51 2.06 -6.38
CA TRP A 405 -12.65 1.28 -5.48
C TRP A 405 -13.46 0.38 -4.53
N GLU A 406 -14.70 0.77 -4.21
CA GLU A 406 -15.64 0.00 -3.41
C GLU A 406 -16.55 -0.91 -4.24
N THR A 407 -16.47 -0.82 -5.56
CA THR A 407 -17.37 -1.56 -6.47
C THR A 407 -17.26 -3.06 -6.24
N ARG A 408 -18.42 -3.68 -6.01
CA ARG A 408 -18.57 -5.13 -5.92
C ARG A 408 -19.38 -5.64 -7.10
N ILE A 409 -18.81 -6.59 -7.82
CA ILE A 409 -19.49 -7.27 -8.93
C ILE A 409 -20.16 -8.54 -8.38
N PRO A 410 -21.48 -8.74 -8.61
CA PRO A 410 -22.13 -10.00 -8.28
C PRO A 410 -21.42 -11.19 -8.93
N THR A 411 -21.23 -12.28 -8.19
CA THR A 411 -20.45 -13.44 -8.66
C THR A 411 -21.01 -14.03 -9.95
N GLY A 412 -22.33 -14.10 -10.09
CA GLY A 412 -23.00 -14.56 -11.31
C GLY A 412 -22.64 -13.71 -12.52
N ARG A 413 -22.68 -12.39 -12.37
CA ARG A 413 -22.38 -11.42 -13.44
C ARG A 413 -20.90 -11.49 -13.84
N LEU A 414 -19.98 -11.59 -12.86
CA LEU A 414 -18.55 -11.73 -13.12
C LEU A 414 -18.23 -13.00 -13.93
N ASN A 415 -18.79 -14.15 -13.53
CA ASN A 415 -18.52 -15.41 -14.21
C ASN A 415 -19.19 -15.50 -15.59
N ALA A 416 -20.38 -14.90 -15.78
CA ALA A 416 -21.00 -14.78 -17.09
C ALA A 416 -20.13 -13.93 -18.03
N PHE A 417 -19.70 -12.76 -17.58
CA PHE A 417 -18.79 -11.88 -18.32
C PHE A 417 -17.50 -12.61 -18.73
N LEU A 418 -16.84 -13.31 -17.80
CA LEU A 418 -15.62 -14.06 -18.11
C LEU A 418 -15.88 -15.22 -19.10
N GLY A 419 -17.03 -15.87 -19.01
CA GLY A 419 -17.45 -16.91 -19.95
C GLY A 419 -17.61 -16.36 -21.37
N GLU A 420 -18.29 -15.23 -21.54
CA GLU A 420 -18.45 -14.53 -22.81
C GLU A 420 -17.11 -14.03 -23.36
N LEU A 421 -16.29 -13.43 -22.50
CA LEU A 421 -14.96 -12.92 -22.87
C LEU A 421 -14.07 -14.04 -23.42
N VAL A 422 -14.03 -15.21 -22.75
CA VAL A 422 -13.23 -16.37 -23.18
C VAL A 422 -13.80 -16.99 -24.43
N ALA A 423 -15.12 -17.01 -24.60
CA ALA A 423 -15.77 -17.53 -25.81
C ALA A 423 -15.44 -16.67 -27.04
N ALA A 424 -15.46 -15.33 -26.88
CA ALA A 424 -15.11 -14.39 -27.95
C ALA A 424 -13.60 -14.31 -28.23
N HIS A 425 -12.77 -14.42 -27.20
CA HIS A 425 -11.32 -14.25 -27.27
C HIS A 425 -10.62 -15.33 -26.44
N PRO A 426 -10.54 -16.57 -26.95
CA PRO A 426 -9.96 -17.68 -26.22
C PRO A 426 -8.45 -17.48 -26.00
N HIS A 427 -7.96 -17.95 -24.85
CA HIS A 427 -6.51 -17.92 -24.55
C HIS A 427 -5.71 -18.66 -25.62
N PRO A 428 -4.54 -18.16 -26.05
CA PRO A 428 -3.68 -18.86 -26.99
C PRO A 428 -3.28 -20.25 -26.52
N LEU A 429 -3.11 -21.20 -27.46
CA LEU A 429 -2.63 -22.55 -27.16
C LEU A 429 -1.19 -22.48 -26.64
N ARG A 430 -0.93 -23.15 -25.53
CA ARG A 430 0.42 -23.32 -24.96
C ARG A 430 0.72 -24.78 -24.72
N GLY A 431 1.76 -25.31 -25.35
CA GLY A 431 2.08 -26.75 -25.25
C GLY A 431 0.95 -27.70 -25.69
N GLY A 432 0.14 -27.28 -26.66
CA GLY A 432 -1.01 -28.04 -27.17
C GLY A 432 -2.24 -28.07 -26.27
N LYS A 433 -2.22 -27.37 -25.13
CA LYS A 433 -3.36 -27.25 -24.21
C LYS A 433 -3.81 -25.80 -24.09
N GLN A 434 -5.13 -25.60 -24.01
CA GLN A 434 -5.74 -24.31 -23.76
C GLN A 434 -6.20 -24.24 -22.30
N PRO A 435 -5.71 -23.25 -21.52
CA PRO A 435 -6.21 -23.04 -20.16
C PRO A 435 -7.70 -22.71 -20.18
N ARG A 436 -8.46 -23.25 -19.24
CA ARG A 436 -9.87 -22.93 -19.05
C ARG A 436 -10.03 -22.18 -17.75
N ILE A 437 -10.81 -21.11 -17.76
CA ILE A 437 -11.30 -20.48 -16.55
C ILE A 437 -12.40 -21.36 -15.97
N LEU A 438 -12.25 -21.76 -14.72
CA LEU A 438 -13.18 -22.62 -14.00
C LEU A 438 -14.21 -21.82 -13.24
N PHE A 439 -13.72 -20.79 -12.50
CA PHE A 439 -14.54 -19.93 -11.67
C PHE A 439 -13.71 -18.70 -11.25
N ALA A 440 -14.39 -17.60 -10.96
CA ALA A 440 -13.72 -16.39 -10.44
C ALA A 440 -14.62 -15.67 -9.42
N PRO A 441 -14.23 -15.63 -8.14
CA PRO A 441 -14.81 -14.73 -7.15
C PRO A 441 -14.09 -13.38 -7.14
N GLN A 442 -14.80 -12.31 -6.75
CA GLN A 442 -14.20 -11.10 -6.24
C GLN A 442 -14.04 -11.26 -4.72
N VAL A 443 -12.80 -11.40 -4.24
CA VAL A 443 -12.49 -11.70 -2.84
C VAL A 443 -12.33 -10.45 -1.97
N SER A 444 -12.13 -9.28 -2.59
CA SER A 444 -12.11 -7.98 -1.93
C SER A 444 -12.63 -6.91 -2.88
N ASN A 445 -13.17 -5.83 -2.34
CA ASN A 445 -13.57 -4.63 -3.09
C ASN A 445 -12.70 -3.41 -2.77
N MET A 446 -11.89 -3.43 -1.72
CA MET A 446 -11.04 -2.31 -1.28
C MET A 446 -9.57 -2.72 -1.08
N PRO A 447 -8.75 -2.85 -2.14
CA PRO A 447 -9.03 -2.70 -3.57
C PRO A 447 -9.77 -3.89 -4.18
N PRO A 448 -10.39 -3.70 -5.39
CA PRO A 448 -10.99 -4.81 -6.14
C PRO A 448 -9.98 -5.90 -6.45
N ARG A 449 -10.17 -7.08 -5.84
CA ARG A 449 -9.29 -8.24 -5.99
C ARG A 449 -10.10 -9.43 -6.51
N PHE A 450 -9.62 -10.00 -7.61
CA PHE A 450 -10.22 -11.13 -8.28
C PHE A 450 -9.29 -12.34 -8.24
N VAL A 451 -9.81 -13.50 -7.90
CA VAL A 451 -9.09 -14.77 -7.97
C VAL A 451 -9.66 -15.60 -9.11
N ILE A 452 -8.85 -15.95 -10.09
CA ILE A 452 -9.29 -16.72 -11.25
C ILE A 452 -8.77 -18.16 -11.11
N PHE A 453 -9.66 -19.10 -10.89
CA PHE A 453 -9.34 -20.54 -10.89
C PHE A 453 -9.28 -21.05 -12.33
N THR A 454 -8.18 -21.73 -12.69
CA THR A 454 -7.90 -22.17 -14.06
C THR A 454 -7.34 -23.59 -14.11
N THR A 455 -7.44 -24.23 -15.28
CA THR A 455 -6.79 -25.53 -15.53
C THR A 455 -5.33 -25.41 -15.98
N GLY A 456 -4.80 -24.21 -16.16
CA GLY A 456 -3.44 -23.99 -16.62
C GLY A 456 -3.04 -22.51 -16.50
N PHE A 457 -1.77 -22.24 -16.74
CA PHE A 457 -1.20 -20.90 -16.61
C PHE A 457 -1.84 -19.91 -17.61
N LEU A 458 -2.28 -18.76 -17.11
CA LEU A 458 -2.69 -17.63 -17.94
C LEU A 458 -1.50 -16.71 -18.22
N ASP A 459 -1.29 -16.43 -19.50
CA ASP A 459 -0.25 -15.50 -19.95
C ASP A 459 -0.44 -14.10 -19.34
N PRO A 460 0.63 -13.39 -18.94
CA PRO A 460 0.53 -12.03 -18.42
C PRO A 460 -0.18 -11.05 -19.35
N GLY A 461 -0.03 -11.22 -20.67
CA GLY A 461 -0.77 -10.42 -21.66
C GLY A 461 -2.26 -10.67 -21.61
N TYR A 462 -2.67 -11.94 -21.43
CA TYR A 462 -4.08 -12.30 -21.32
C TYR A 462 -4.69 -11.82 -19.99
N ARG A 463 -3.93 -11.83 -18.89
CA ARG A 463 -4.37 -11.23 -17.61
C ARG A 463 -4.63 -9.74 -17.76
N ARG A 464 -3.72 -8.99 -18.40
CA ARG A 464 -3.92 -7.56 -18.71
C ARG A 464 -5.12 -7.31 -19.64
N PHE A 465 -5.37 -8.23 -20.56
CA PHE A 465 -6.58 -8.17 -21.42
C PHE A 465 -7.85 -8.34 -20.58
N ILE A 466 -7.91 -9.31 -19.66
CA ILE A 466 -9.05 -9.49 -18.74
C ILE A 466 -9.24 -8.22 -17.88
N GLU A 467 -8.16 -7.68 -17.31
CA GLU A 467 -8.22 -6.46 -16.50
C GLU A 467 -8.80 -5.29 -17.29
N ARG A 468 -8.32 -5.07 -18.52
CA ARG A 468 -8.82 -3.99 -19.37
C ARG A 468 -10.32 -4.16 -19.65
N ARG A 469 -10.74 -5.40 -19.97
CA ARG A 469 -12.16 -5.68 -20.24
C ARG A 469 -13.03 -5.52 -18.99
N LEU A 470 -12.55 -5.90 -17.80
CA LEU A 470 -13.24 -5.63 -16.54
C LEU A 470 -13.47 -4.13 -16.33
N ARG A 471 -12.47 -3.30 -16.65
CA ARG A 471 -12.59 -1.85 -16.55
C ARG A 471 -13.61 -1.28 -17.54
N GLU A 472 -13.60 -1.78 -18.78
CA GLU A 472 -14.52 -1.33 -19.83
C GLU A 472 -15.98 -1.67 -19.51
N ASP A 473 -16.25 -2.85 -18.93
CA ASP A 473 -17.60 -3.33 -18.68
C ASP A 473 -18.17 -2.92 -17.30
N PHE A 474 -17.31 -2.74 -16.29
CA PHE A 474 -17.74 -2.46 -14.90
C PHE A 474 -17.29 -1.10 -14.35
N GLY A 475 -16.54 -0.32 -15.11
CA GLY A 475 -16.08 1.00 -14.71
C GLY A 475 -14.69 1.02 -14.09
N PHE A 476 -14.48 0.92 -12.82
CA PHE A 476 -13.20 0.95 -12.09
C PHE A 476 -12.27 2.14 -12.42
N GLU A 477 -12.87 3.31 -12.75
CA GLU A 477 -12.10 4.55 -12.94
C GLU A 477 -11.50 4.99 -11.61
N GLY A 478 -10.19 5.24 -11.58
CA GLY A 478 -9.49 5.63 -10.36
C GLY A 478 -9.17 4.49 -9.39
N SER A 479 -9.53 3.25 -9.71
CA SER A 479 -9.29 2.10 -8.84
C SER A 479 -8.27 1.13 -9.44
N PRO A 480 -7.22 0.69 -8.73
CA PRO A 480 -6.41 -0.44 -9.15
C PRO A 480 -7.22 -1.73 -9.06
N ILE A 481 -6.99 -2.64 -10.02
CA ILE A 481 -7.57 -3.99 -10.02
C ILE A 481 -6.44 -4.98 -9.78
N GLN A 482 -6.64 -5.91 -8.86
CA GLN A 482 -5.71 -7.00 -8.60
C GLN A 482 -6.30 -8.33 -9.12
N ILE A 483 -5.56 -9.01 -10.00
CA ILE A 483 -5.95 -10.31 -10.54
C ILE A 483 -4.90 -11.35 -10.16
N SER A 484 -5.29 -12.33 -9.36
CA SER A 484 -4.50 -13.51 -9.06
C SER A 484 -5.04 -14.73 -9.80
N VAL A 485 -4.15 -15.67 -10.16
CA VAL A 485 -4.52 -16.87 -10.89
C VAL A 485 -4.13 -18.09 -10.06
N ARG A 486 -5.10 -18.96 -9.82
CA ARG A 486 -4.91 -20.24 -9.13
C ARG A 486 -5.06 -21.37 -10.16
N VAL A 487 -3.95 -22.05 -10.46
CA VAL A 487 -3.97 -23.21 -11.36
C VAL A 487 -4.30 -24.46 -10.55
N ARG A 488 -5.35 -25.21 -10.96
CA ARG A 488 -5.80 -26.41 -10.27
C ARG A 488 -5.87 -27.60 -11.21
N GLU A 489 -5.30 -28.70 -10.78
CA GLU A 489 -5.35 -29.95 -11.52
C GLU A 489 -6.60 -30.74 -11.15
N ARG A 490 -7.14 -31.49 -12.13
CA ARG A 490 -8.28 -32.36 -11.88
C ARG A 490 -7.85 -33.52 -11.03
N ARG A 491 -8.62 -33.85 -9.98
CA ARG A 491 -8.37 -35.03 -9.15
C ARG A 491 -8.29 -36.25 -10.03
N ARG A 492 -7.20 -37.00 -9.91
CA ARG A 492 -7.09 -38.31 -10.59
C ARG A 492 -8.06 -39.26 -9.91
N ARG A 493 -8.95 -39.86 -10.70
CA ARG A 493 -9.85 -40.93 -10.22
C ARG A 493 -9.04 -42.17 -9.89
#